data_02c779df7cfea46aad8048ded0e7a7c3
#
_entry.id   02c779df7cfea46aad8048ded0e7a7c3
#
_cell.length_a   1.000
_cell.length_b   1.000
_cell.length_c   1.000
_cell.angle_alpha   90.00
_cell.angle_beta   90.00
_cell.angle_gamma   90.00
#
_symmetry.space_group_name_H-M   'P 1'
#
loop_
_entity.id
_entity.type
_entity.pdbx_description
1 polymer ?
#
loop_
_entity_poly.entity_id
_entity_poly.type
_entity_poly.pdbx_seq_one_letter_code
_entity_poly.pdbx_strand_id
1 'polypeptide(L)'
;MTKKTASLFALSATAISLWAQYGFAQGNDDTQIVTANRFAEPVSGVLAPTTVVTRDEIDRWQAKSLTDVMRRLPGVDVAQSGGLGQQSSLFIRGTESRHVLILIDGIRLNQAGITGSSDLSQIPLSLVQRIEYIRGARSAVYGSDAIGGVVNIITGRSQPGTTLTAGVGSNGYQSYDGSTQQMLGDATKLTLAGNYTYTKGYDVVAGYPNDYGPAQHDRDGFMSKTLYGNLEHQFSDELSGFVRGYGFDNRTAYDGSYTYDNNFNIIGLADTRQLYSQTWDTGLRFNRDFYSTQLIASYGHTKDINYDPRNGRYGTASTFDDVTQYNLQWGNTVQVGQGAISAGVDWQKETTEPGTNYLSDSYEQRNTGLYLTGQQQFGSVTLEGAVRGDDNNQFGWHNTWQTAASWEFISGYRAFASYGTAFKAPNLSQVYSPFYGNRDLDPEKSKQWEGGFEGLSGPVNWRVSGYRNDIDNLIDADPATFRYYNIKQARIKGVEATAGFDTGPLAHQLSYDYVDARDGSTDQPLVRRAKQQVKYQLDWTLYEFDWSVTYHYLGDRYDTDFNSSPSRRVKLGGVSLWDLAVSYPVTSQLTVRGRIANLFDKDYETVYGYQTPGREYYLSGSYNF
;
A
#
# COMPACT_ATOMS: atom_id res chain seq x y z
N MET A 1 16.48 27.19 -62.24
CA MET A 1 16.11 25.92 -61.60
C MET A 1 16.89 25.80 -60.32
N THR A 2 16.34 26.12 -59.19
CA THR A 2 16.87 25.82 -57.82
C THR A 2 16.25 26.73 -56.76
N LYS A 3 14.95 26.74 -56.59
CA LYS A 3 14.27 27.39 -55.44
C LYS A 3 13.01 26.69 -54.96
N LYS A 4 12.72 25.47 -55.42
CA LYS A 4 11.50 24.72 -55.03
C LYS A 4 11.74 23.47 -54.15
N THR A 5 13.00 23.08 -53.92
CA THR A 5 13.32 21.91 -53.09
C THR A 5 13.65 22.22 -51.63
N ALA A 6 13.82 23.49 -51.26
CA ALA A 6 14.10 23.87 -49.88
C ALA A 6 12.85 24.05 -49.00
N SER A 7 11.66 24.20 -49.60
CA SER A 7 10.40 24.38 -48.85
C SER A 7 9.71 23.09 -48.46
N LEU A 8 10.05 21.95 -49.05
CA LEU A 8 9.50 20.63 -48.70
C LEU A 8 10.22 19.98 -47.51
N PHE A 9 11.51 20.31 -47.31
CA PHE A 9 12.26 19.85 -46.15
C PHE A 9 11.97 20.65 -44.88
N ALA A 10 11.58 21.92 -44.99
CA ALA A 10 11.17 22.75 -43.84
C ALA A 10 9.78 22.36 -43.30
N LEU A 11 8.87 21.88 -44.17
CA LEU A 11 7.56 21.38 -43.74
C LEU A 11 7.60 19.98 -43.08
N SER A 12 8.56 19.12 -43.46
CA SER A 12 8.75 17.84 -42.83
C SER A 12 9.44 17.93 -41.47
N ALA A 13 10.35 18.91 -41.26
CA ALA A 13 10.98 19.15 -39.98
C ALA A 13 10.03 19.81 -38.94
N THR A 14 9.11 20.68 -39.42
CA THR A 14 8.09 21.28 -38.54
C THR A 14 6.96 20.30 -38.21
N ALA A 15 6.62 19.32 -39.06
CA ALA A 15 5.65 18.27 -38.75
C ALA A 15 6.21 17.28 -37.71
N ILE A 16 7.51 16.96 -37.76
CA ILE A 16 8.17 16.07 -36.80
C ILE A 16 8.33 16.77 -35.43
N SER A 17 8.54 18.10 -35.41
CA SER A 17 8.61 18.83 -34.14
C SER A 17 7.27 19.14 -33.48
N LEU A 18 6.15 19.06 -34.21
CA LEU A 18 4.81 19.15 -33.64
C LEU A 18 4.29 17.81 -33.09
N TRP A 19 4.85 16.69 -33.51
CA TRP A 19 4.51 15.37 -32.95
C TRP A 19 5.32 15.04 -31.68
N ALA A 20 6.44 15.73 -31.44
CA ALA A 20 7.24 15.58 -30.23
C ALA A 20 6.67 16.32 -29.00
N GLN A 21 5.60 17.11 -29.15
CA GLN A 21 4.98 17.85 -28.03
C GLN A 21 3.73 17.19 -27.44
N TYR A 22 3.31 16.04 -27.96
CA TYR A 22 2.23 15.24 -27.36
C TYR A 22 2.73 13.92 -26.78
N GLY A 23 4.02 13.81 -26.49
CA GLY A 23 4.51 12.78 -25.60
C GLY A 23 3.89 13.04 -24.23
N PHE A 24 2.96 12.17 -23.78
CA PHE A 24 2.67 12.08 -22.37
C PHE A 24 4.02 11.93 -21.69
N ALA A 25 4.33 12.85 -20.80
CA ALA A 25 5.39 12.64 -19.86
C ALA A 25 5.03 11.39 -19.05
N GLN A 26 5.47 10.20 -19.49
CA GLN A 26 6.01 9.26 -18.53
C GLN A 26 6.96 10.14 -17.72
N GLY A 27 6.57 10.47 -16.47
CA GLY A 27 7.42 11.30 -15.64
C GLY A 27 8.80 10.69 -15.74
N ASN A 28 9.75 11.41 -16.31
CA ASN A 28 11.12 10.93 -16.43
C ASN A 28 11.44 10.36 -15.05
N ASP A 29 11.78 9.07 -14.95
CA ASP A 29 12.13 8.42 -13.67
C ASP A 29 13.16 9.27 -12.91
N ASP A 30 13.96 10.04 -13.62
CA ASP A 30 14.93 11.00 -13.07
C ASP A 30 14.31 12.21 -12.37
N THR A 31 13.03 12.53 -12.59
CA THR A 31 12.34 13.66 -11.94
C THR A 31 11.57 13.25 -10.70
N GLN A 32 11.29 11.95 -10.54
CA GLN A 32 10.58 11.42 -9.38
C GLN A 32 11.59 11.08 -8.28
N ILE A 33 11.49 11.78 -7.16
CA ILE A 33 12.36 11.58 -5.99
C ILE A 33 11.68 10.67 -4.99
N VAL A 34 12.38 9.65 -4.53
CA VAL A 34 11.92 8.69 -3.50
C VAL A 34 12.89 8.61 -2.33
N THR A 35 12.46 8.00 -1.25
CA THR A 35 13.23 7.85 -0.01
C THR A 35 13.54 6.39 0.30
N ALA A 36 13.70 5.55 -0.73
CA ALA A 36 13.88 4.11 -0.61
C ALA A 36 15.06 3.69 0.30
N ASN A 37 16.10 4.51 0.38
CA ASN A 37 17.30 4.29 1.18
C ASN A 37 17.46 5.30 2.34
N ARG A 38 16.36 5.95 2.78
CA ARG A 38 16.35 7.02 3.81
C ARG A 38 16.97 8.33 3.36
N PHE A 39 17.32 8.48 2.10
CA PHE A 39 17.71 9.74 1.49
C PHE A 39 16.96 9.95 0.17
N ALA A 40 16.85 11.21 -0.24
CA ALA A 40 16.16 11.57 -1.48
C ALA A 40 17.05 11.20 -2.68
N GLU A 41 16.52 10.38 -3.56
CA GLU A 41 17.20 9.93 -4.78
C GLU A 41 16.21 9.78 -5.94
N PRO A 42 16.64 9.92 -7.21
CA PRO A 42 15.78 9.58 -8.35
C PRO A 42 15.38 8.11 -8.33
N VAL A 43 14.17 7.79 -8.78
CA VAL A 43 13.69 6.39 -8.88
C VAL A 43 14.62 5.53 -9.72
N SER A 44 15.16 6.07 -10.80
CA SER A 44 16.12 5.38 -11.68
C SER A 44 17.44 5.01 -10.98
N GLY A 45 17.79 5.68 -9.89
CA GLY A 45 18.96 5.39 -9.06
C GLY A 45 18.76 4.23 -8.08
N VAL A 46 17.51 3.93 -7.71
CA VAL A 46 17.17 2.89 -6.72
C VAL A 46 17.38 1.50 -7.30
N LEU A 47 18.19 0.67 -6.63
CA LEU A 47 18.45 -0.70 -7.09
C LEU A 47 17.30 -1.66 -6.76
N ALA A 48 16.54 -1.40 -5.69
CA ALA A 48 15.34 -2.17 -5.38
C ALA A 48 14.23 -1.89 -6.39
N PRO A 49 13.41 -2.89 -6.74
CA PRO A 49 12.23 -2.68 -7.56
C PRO A 49 11.28 -1.69 -6.89
N THR A 50 11.23 -0.48 -7.40
CA THR A 50 10.44 0.63 -6.87
C THR A 50 9.43 1.08 -7.92
N THR A 51 8.22 1.36 -7.47
CA THR A 51 7.15 1.93 -8.29
C THR A 51 6.61 3.16 -7.58
N VAL A 52 6.49 4.26 -8.28
CA VAL A 52 5.83 5.46 -7.78
C VAL A 52 4.49 5.58 -8.47
N VAL A 53 3.42 5.79 -7.69
CA VAL A 53 2.10 6.10 -8.20
C VAL A 53 1.78 7.53 -7.82
N THR A 54 1.51 8.36 -8.80
CA THR A 54 1.20 9.78 -8.63
C THR A 54 -0.29 10.02 -8.41
N ARG A 55 -0.64 11.20 -7.91
CA ARG A 55 -2.05 11.62 -7.81
C ARG A 55 -2.73 11.65 -9.17
N ASP A 56 -2.04 12.09 -10.20
CA ASP A 56 -2.58 12.17 -11.56
C ASP A 56 -2.94 10.80 -12.12
N GLU A 57 -2.13 9.77 -11.85
CA GLU A 57 -2.45 8.37 -12.21
C GLU A 57 -3.65 7.85 -11.43
N ILE A 58 -3.72 8.10 -10.11
CA ILE A 58 -4.86 7.73 -9.27
C ILE A 58 -6.16 8.37 -9.80
N ASP A 59 -6.10 9.65 -10.17
CA ASP A 59 -7.23 10.39 -10.72
C ASP A 59 -7.61 9.91 -12.12
N ARG A 60 -6.65 9.56 -12.96
CA ARG A 60 -6.87 8.98 -14.30
C ARG A 60 -7.53 7.61 -14.21
N TRP A 61 -7.06 6.75 -13.33
CA TRP A 61 -7.66 5.44 -13.07
C TRP A 61 -9.00 5.53 -12.34
N GLN A 62 -9.30 6.68 -11.75
CA GLN A 62 -10.49 6.94 -10.92
C GLN A 62 -10.65 5.89 -9.81
N ALA A 63 -9.54 5.50 -9.21
CA ALA A 63 -9.51 4.54 -8.11
C ALA A 63 -10.41 5.01 -6.95
N LYS A 64 -11.09 4.06 -6.28
CA LYS A 64 -12.02 4.35 -5.19
C LYS A 64 -11.46 4.01 -3.81
N SER A 65 -10.41 3.22 -3.76
CA SER A 65 -9.72 2.83 -2.54
C SER A 65 -8.23 2.63 -2.78
N LEU A 66 -7.46 2.58 -1.71
CA LEU A 66 -6.04 2.25 -1.79
C LEU A 66 -5.83 0.81 -2.29
N THR A 67 -6.71 -0.13 -1.95
CA THR A 67 -6.69 -1.50 -2.48
C THR A 67 -6.88 -1.53 -4.00
N ASP A 68 -7.73 -0.65 -4.54
CA ASP A 68 -7.96 -0.52 -5.99
C ASP A 68 -6.71 0.01 -6.71
N VAL A 69 -5.93 0.89 -6.09
CA VAL A 69 -4.61 1.33 -6.60
C VAL A 69 -3.61 0.18 -6.54
N MET A 70 -3.45 -0.43 -5.37
CA MET A 70 -2.41 -1.43 -5.14
C MET A 70 -2.55 -2.68 -6.00
N ARG A 71 -3.79 -3.13 -6.29
CA ARG A 71 -4.01 -4.31 -7.16
C ARG A 71 -3.49 -4.15 -8.59
N ARG A 72 -3.22 -2.92 -9.04
CA ARG A 72 -2.66 -2.60 -10.37
C ARG A 72 -1.14 -2.74 -10.42
N LEU A 73 -0.48 -2.78 -9.27
CA LEU A 73 0.98 -2.72 -9.16
C LEU A 73 1.64 -4.10 -9.31
N PRO A 74 2.84 -4.18 -9.91
CA PRO A 74 3.57 -5.42 -10.06
C PRO A 74 3.82 -6.13 -8.73
N GLY A 75 3.78 -7.46 -8.70
CA GLY A 75 4.07 -8.28 -7.52
C GLY A 75 3.03 -8.18 -6.39
N VAL A 76 1.90 -7.50 -6.62
CA VAL A 76 0.84 -7.30 -5.63
C VAL A 76 -0.33 -8.25 -5.87
N ASP A 77 -0.76 -8.96 -4.82
CA ASP A 77 -2.03 -9.66 -4.76
C ASP A 77 -2.89 -9.08 -3.62
N VAL A 78 -4.18 -8.90 -3.84
CA VAL A 78 -5.12 -8.35 -2.86
C VAL A 78 -6.27 -9.33 -2.67
N ALA A 79 -6.42 -9.84 -1.45
CA ALA A 79 -7.61 -10.57 -1.03
C ALA A 79 -8.51 -9.62 -0.22
N GLN A 80 -9.78 -9.53 -0.57
CA GLN A 80 -10.75 -8.64 0.08
C GLN A 80 -12.08 -9.37 0.27
N SER A 81 -12.65 -9.26 1.47
CA SER A 81 -13.89 -9.92 1.88
C SER A 81 -15.12 -9.10 1.47
N GLY A 82 -15.21 -8.71 0.20
CA GLY A 82 -16.34 -7.94 -0.32
C GLY A 82 -15.96 -6.62 -0.99
N GLY A 83 -16.81 -5.61 -0.85
CA GLY A 83 -16.71 -4.31 -1.50
C GLY A 83 -15.85 -3.27 -0.76
N LEU A 84 -16.16 -2.00 -1.01
CA LEU A 84 -15.44 -0.87 -0.40
C LEU A 84 -15.55 -0.93 1.13
N GLY A 85 -14.41 -0.76 1.82
CA GLY A 85 -14.32 -0.77 3.28
C GLY A 85 -14.28 -2.16 3.92
N GLN A 86 -14.55 -3.24 3.17
CA GLN A 86 -14.43 -4.60 3.69
C GLN A 86 -12.96 -4.98 3.91
N GLN A 87 -12.73 -5.88 4.87
CA GLN A 87 -11.39 -6.31 5.26
C GLN A 87 -10.55 -6.72 4.06
N SER A 88 -9.32 -6.21 3.99
CA SER A 88 -8.38 -6.51 2.92
C SER A 88 -7.05 -7.01 3.45
N SER A 89 -6.41 -7.88 2.66
CA SER A 89 -5.05 -8.37 2.87
C SER A 89 -4.22 -8.09 1.64
N LEU A 90 -3.05 -7.48 1.83
CA LEU A 90 -2.08 -7.17 0.78
C LEU A 90 -0.92 -8.15 0.84
N PHE A 91 -0.67 -8.87 -0.23
CA PHE A 91 0.46 -9.78 -0.37
C PHE A 91 1.43 -9.22 -1.41
N ILE A 92 2.66 -8.94 -1.00
CA ILE A 92 3.72 -8.52 -1.91
C ILE A 92 4.61 -9.73 -2.21
N ARG A 93 4.69 -10.10 -3.49
CA ARG A 93 5.50 -11.25 -3.94
C ARG A 93 5.20 -12.54 -3.14
N GLY A 94 3.96 -12.73 -2.70
CA GLY A 94 3.51 -13.92 -1.97
C GLY A 94 3.81 -13.95 -0.47
N THR A 95 4.40 -12.90 0.12
CA THR A 95 4.59 -12.77 1.59
C THR A 95 3.26 -12.53 2.30
N GLU A 96 3.23 -12.62 3.63
CA GLU A 96 2.03 -12.32 4.42
C GLU A 96 1.70 -10.82 4.42
N SER A 97 0.42 -10.47 4.58
CA SER A 97 -0.01 -9.06 4.64
C SER A 97 0.67 -8.29 5.78
N ARG A 98 0.96 -8.93 6.91
CA ARG A 98 1.70 -8.35 8.04
C ARG A 98 3.21 -8.16 7.78
N HIS A 99 3.74 -8.69 6.67
CA HIS A 99 5.12 -8.51 6.21
C HIS A 99 5.30 -7.27 5.34
N VAL A 100 4.25 -6.49 5.17
CA VAL A 100 4.26 -5.25 4.41
C VAL A 100 4.23 -4.08 5.38
N LEU A 101 5.29 -3.29 5.37
CA LEU A 101 5.36 -2.09 6.19
C LEU A 101 4.62 -0.94 5.48
N ILE A 102 3.57 -0.43 6.13
CA ILE A 102 2.84 0.74 5.65
C ILE A 102 3.32 1.98 6.39
N LEU A 103 3.71 2.99 5.64
CA LEU A 103 4.12 4.29 6.17
C LEU A 103 3.18 5.37 5.63
N ILE A 104 2.96 6.42 6.43
CA ILE A 104 2.38 7.68 5.98
C ILE A 104 3.43 8.76 6.25
N ASP A 105 3.93 9.38 5.17
CA ASP A 105 5.03 10.36 5.19
C ASP A 105 6.28 9.88 5.97
N GLY A 106 6.62 8.60 5.80
CA GLY A 106 7.77 7.98 6.46
C GLY A 106 7.54 7.51 7.90
N ILE A 107 6.36 7.77 8.47
CA ILE A 107 5.98 7.32 9.81
C ILE A 107 5.16 6.03 9.71
N ARG A 108 5.52 5.03 10.51
CA ARG A 108 4.80 3.76 10.59
C ARG A 108 3.34 3.99 10.97
N LEU A 109 2.43 3.43 10.17
CA LEU A 109 0.99 3.46 10.46
C LEU A 109 0.71 2.69 11.77
N ASN A 110 -0.01 3.35 12.69
CA ASN A 110 -0.50 2.70 13.89
C ASN A 110 -1.57 1.67 13.55
N GLN A 111 -1.43 0.47 14.10
CA GLN A 111 -2.29 -0.68 13.81
C GLN A 111 -3.00 -1.12 15.07
N ALA A 112 -4.33 -1.30 14.99
CA ALA A 112 -5.10 -2.00 15.98
C ALA A 112 -5.66 -3.30 15.39
N GLY A 113 -5.81 -4.32 16.23
CA GLY A 113 -6.41 -5.58 15.84
C GLY A 113 -5.45 -6.77 15.87
N ILE A 114 -6.05 -7.95 15.77
CA ILE A 114 -5.42 -9.25 16.09
C ILE A 114 -4.34 -9.64 15.08
N THR A 115 -4.52 -9.31 13.80
CA THR A 115 -3.67 -9.84 12.72
C THR A 115 -2.32 -9.17 12.64
N GLY A 116 -2.16 -7.97 13.20
CA GLY A 116 -0.96 -7.15 13.07
C GLY A 116 -0.64 -6.75 11.63
N SER A 117 -1.64 -6.76 10.76
CA SER A 117 -1.55 -6.29 9.38
C SER A 117 -2.40 -5.03 9.19
N SER A 118 -1.88 -4.09 8.40
CA SER A 118 -2.64 -2.90 8.01
C SER A 118 -3.74 -3.28 7.03
N ASP A 119 -4.96 -2.86 7.33
CA ASP A 119 -6.09 -3.00 6.42
C ASP A 119 -6.13 -1.79 5.48
N LEU A 120 -5.64 -1.96 4.25
CA LEU A 120 -5.57 -0.89 3.27
C LEU A 120 -6.94 -0.36 2.85
N SER A 121 -7.99 -1.16 2.98
CA SER A 121 -9.36 -0.72 2.68
C SER A 121 -9.83 0.40 3.61
N GLN A 122 -9.20 0.51 4.77
CA GLN A 122 -9.52 1.49 5.79
C GLN A 122 -8.71 2.78 5.67
N ILE A 123 -7.67 2.83 4.82
CA ILE A 123 -6.87 4.05 4.60
C ILE A 123 -7.57 4.91 3.55
N PRO A 124 -8.00 6.14 3.90
CA PRO A 124 -8.72 7.00 2.95
C PRO A 124 -7.84 7.43 1.77
N LEU A 125 -8.30 7.16 0.55
CA LEU A 125 -7.57 7.52 -0.67
C LEU A 125 -7.43 9.04 -0.86
N SER A 126 -8.29 9.83 -0.25
CA SER A 126 -8.22 11.30 -0.25
C SER A 126 -6.95 11.86 0.39
N LEU A 127 -6.32 11.12 1.31
CA LEU A 127 -5.03 11.49 1.90
C LEU A 127 -3.86 11.28 0.94
N VAL A 128 -4.00 10.43 -0.07
CA VAL A 128 -2.90 9.96 -0.92
C VAL A 128 -2.62 10.97 -2.02
N GLN A 129 -1.43 11.53 -2.03
CA GLN A 129 -0.90 12.36 -3.13
C GLN A 129 0.13 11.62 -3.98
N ARG A 130 0.85 10.70 -3.36
CA ARG A 130 1.81 9.82 -4.04
C ARG A 130 1.98 8.54 -3.21
N ILE A 131 2.27 7.44 -3.87
CA ILE A 131 2.65 6.17 -3.23
C ILE A 131 4.05 5.81 -3.72
N GLU A 132 4.96 5.56 -2.79
CA GLU A 132 6.27 4.95 -3.06
C GLU A 132 6.17 3.47 -2.65
N TYR A 133 6.19 2.58 -3.62
CA TYR A 133 6.06 1.15 -3.42
C TYR A 133 7.38 0.45 -3.72
N ILE A 134 7.99 -0.13 -2.68
CA ILE A 134 9.32 -0.77 -2.73
C ILE A 134 9.14 -2.25 -2.41
N ARG A 135 9.59 -3.12 -3.28
CA ARG A 135 9.50 -4.58 -3.14
C ARG A 135 10.76 -5.17 -2.53
N GLY A 136 10.57 -6.28 -1.81
CA GLY A 136 11.64 -7.06 -1.23
C GLY A 136 12.00 -6.69 0.20
N ALA A 137 12.98 -7.41 0.77
CA ALA A 137 13.44 -7.22 2.15
C ALA A 137 14.04 -5.83 2.36
N ARG A 138 13.45 -5.04 3.27
CA ARG A 138 13.85 -3.66 3.58
C ARG A 138 14.02 -3.38 5.07
N SER A 139 14.09 -4.44 5.89
CA SER A 139 14.26 -4.26 7.34
C SER A 139 15.59 -3.61 7.71
N ALA A 140 16.63 -3.77 6.90
CA ALA A 140 17.91 -3.09 7.10
C ALA A 140 17.83 -1.56 6.96
N VAL A 141 16.76 -1.05 6.32
CA VAL A 141 16.50 0.38 6.14
C VAL A 141 15.40 0.87 7.08
N TYR A 142 14.29 0.13 7.17
CA TYR A 142 13.06 0.58 7.81
C TYR A 142 12.72 -0.14 9.13
N GLY A 143 13.48 -1.19 9.50
CA GLY A 143 13.25 -1.99 10.70
C GLY A 143 12.26 -3.13 10.52
N SER A 144 11.68 -3.59 11.62
CA SER A 144 10.70 -4.68 11.66
C SER A 144 9.56 -4.48 10.65
N ASP A 145 8.95 -5.59 10.19
CA ASP A 145 7.79 -5.69 9.32
C ASP A 145 8.05 -5.51 7.80
N ALA A 146 9.23 -5.02 7.40
CA ALA A 146 9.57 -4.83 5.99
C ALA A 146 10.22 -6.10 5.37
N ILE A 147 9.54 -7.27 5.51
CA ILE A 147 9.97 -8.56 4.93
C ILE A 147 9.58 -8.62 3.44
N GLY A 148 8.34 -8.27 3.10
CA GLY A 148 7.80 -8.32 1.73
C GLY A 148 8.04 -7.05 0.94
N GLY A 149 8.03 -5.90 1.64
CA GLY A 149 8.21 -4.59 1.04
C GLY A 149 7.71 -3.47 1.91
N VAL A 150 7.74 -2.27 1.34
CA VAL A 150 7.30 -1.02 1.98
C VAL A 150 6.33 -0.30 1.06
N VAL A 151 5.25 0.21 1.61
CA VAL A 151 4.32 1.13 0.95
C VAL A 151 4.35 2.44 1.73
N ASN A 152 4.97 3.46 1.18
CA ASN A 152 5.03 4.78 1.80
C ASN A 152 4.02 5.72 1.10
N ILE A 153 3.01 6.12 1.82
CA ILE A 153 1.96 7.03 1.37
C ILE A 153 2.41 8.45 1.68
N ILE A 154 2.50 9.28 0.65
CA ILE A 154 2.87 10.69 0.78
C ILE A 154 1.60 11.53 0.69
N THR A 155 1.39 12.40 1.69
CA THR A 155 0.16 13.20 1.82
C THR A 155 0.30 14.66 1.37
N GLY A 156 1.52 15.15 1.22
CA GLY A 156 1.79 16.55 0.85
C GLY A 156 1.44 16.86 -0.59
N ARG A 157 0.56 17.83 -0.82
CA ARG A 157 0.28 18.34 -2.18
C ARG A 157 1.50 19.07 -2.74
N SER A 158 1.71 18.95 -4.04
CA SER A 158 2.81 19.61 -4.75
C SER A 158 2.44 21.01 -5.28
N GLN A 159 1.15 21.28 -5.51
CA GLN A 159 0.67 22.51 -6.15
C GLN A 159 -0.28 23.28 -5.24
N PRO A 160 -0.14 24.64 -5.14
CA PRO A 160 -1.13 25.48 -4.51
C PRO A 160 -2.49 25.39 -5.22
N GLY A 161 -3.54 25.74 -4.51
CA GLY A 161 -4.89 25.80 -5.06
C GLY A 161 -5.92 25.13 -4.18
N THR A 162 -7.18 25.24 -4.59
CA THR A 162 -8.33 24.63 -3.92
C THR A 162 -9.06 23.73 -4.91
N THR A 163 -9.37 22.51 -4.50
CA THR A 163 -10.10 21.53 -5.31
C THR A 163 -11.30 21.03 -4.52
N LEU A 164 -12.47 20.99 -5.15
CA LEU A 164 -13.67 20.34 -4.64
C LEU A 164 -14.09 19.24 -5.62
N THR A 165 -14.36 18.04 -5.10
CA THR A 165 -14.80 16.89 -5.91
C THR A 165 -16.07 16.31 -5.30
N ALA A 166 -17.06 15.99 -6.13
CA ALA A 166 -18.24 15.23 -5.75
C ALA A 166 -18.42 14.05 -6.72
N GLY A 167 -18.80 12.89 -6.18
CA GLY A 167 -18.98 11.67 -6.96
C GLY A 167 -20.16 10.85 -6.48
N VAL A 168 -20.76 10.12 -7.42
CA VAL A 168 -21.84 9.15 -7.18
C VAL A 168 -21.56 7.86 -7.95
N GLY A 169 -22.20 6.76 -7.55
CA GLY A 169 -22.00 5.49 -8.25
C GLY A 169 -22.95 4.39 -7.83
N SER A 170 -22.66 3.19 -8.31
CA SER A 170 -23.37 1.98 -7.98
C SER A 170 -23.42 1.73 -6.47
N ASN A 171 -24.35 0.91 -6.02
CA ASN A 171 -24.54 0.56 -4.62
C ASN A 171 -24.75 1.77 -3.69
N GLY A 172 -25.28 2.88 -4.23
CA GLY A 172 -25.51 4.13 -3.49
C GLY A 172 -24.22 4.84 -3.06
N TYR A 173 -23.12 4.63 -3.79
CA TYR A 173 -21.84 5.30 -3.56
C TYR A 173 -21.98 6.81 -3.69
N GLN A 174 -21.38 7.53 -2.75
CA GLN A 174 -21.24 8.97 -2.72
C GLN A 174 -19.88 9.33 -2.15
N SER A 175 -19.21 10.34 -2.73
CA SER A 175 -17.96 10.90 -2.22
C SER A 175 -17.97 12.40 -2.35
N TYR A 176 -17.49 13.09 -1.33
CA TYR A 176 -17.34 14.54 -1.27
C TYR A 176 -15.95 14.84 -0.73
N ASP A 177 -15.09 15.43 -1.55
CA ASP A 177 -13.70 15.72 -1.23
C ASP A 177 -13.46 17.21 -1.37
N GLY A 178 -12.75 17.79 -0.43
CA GLY A 178 -12.28 19.17 -0.48
C GLY A 178 -10.85 19.25 0.00
N SER A 179 -10.02 20.01 -0.73
CA SER A 179 -8.64 20.26 -0.32
C SER A 179 -8.17 21.62 -0.76
N THR A 180 -7.38 22.27 0.08
CA THR A 180 -6.75 23.55 -0.25
C THR A 180 -5.32 23.60 0.23
N GLN A 181 -4.46 24.25 -0.55
CA GLN A 181 -3.11 24.60 -0.16
C GLN A 181 -2.87 26.06 -0.45
N GLN A 182 -2.49 26.82 0.58
CA GLN A 182 -2.31 28.26 0.52
C GLN A 182 -0.99 28.67 1.18
N MET A 183 -0.36 29.69 0.63
CA MET A 183 0.74 30.38 1.29
C MET A 183 0.18 31.45 2.22
N LEU A 184 0.60 31.40 3.49
CA LEU A 184 0.32 32.41 4.52
C LEU A 184 1.57 33.31 4.65
N GLY A 185 1.66 34.34 3.82
CA GLY A 185 2.90 35.08 3.58
C GLY A 185 3.89 34.29 2.75
N ASP A 186 5.18 34.63 2.84
CA ASP A 186 6.21 34.07 1.97
C ASP A 186 6.83 32.76 2.49
N ALA A 187 6.69 32.48 3.78
CA ALA A 187 7.43 31.42 4.46
C ALA A 187 6.54 30.30 5.04
N THR A 188 5.22 30.47 5.05
CA THR A 188 4.32 29.51 5.70
C THR A 188 3.34 28.91 4.70
N LYS A 189 3.30 27.59 4.61
CA LYS A 189 2.37 26.83 3.77
C LYS A 189 1.35 26.12 4.65
N LEU A 190 0.07 26.36 4.38
CA LEU A 190 -1.05 25.66 5.02
C LEU A 190 -1.73 24.75 4.01
N THR A 191 -1.89 23.47 4.36
CA THR A 191 -2.67 22.50 3.60
C THR A 191 -3.78 21.98 4.48
N LEU A 192 -5.03 22.01 3.98
CA LEU A 192 -6.20 21.42 4.63
C LEU A 192 -6.90 20.49 3.64
N ALA A 193 -7.40 19.35 4.11
CA ALA A 193 -8.23 18.46 3.30
C ALA A 193 -9.28 17.78 4.18
N GLY A 194 -10.42 17.46 3.56
CA GLY A 194 -11.48 16.69 4.18
C GLY A 194 -12.19 15.82 3.14
N ASN A 195 -12.66 14.67 3.58
CA ASN A 195 -13.39 13.72 2.75
C ASN A 195 -14.56 13.13 3.53
N TYR A 196 -15.64 12.86 2.79
CA TYR A 196 -16.73 12.01 3.21
C TYR A 196 -17.02 11.02 2.09
N THR A 197 -16.92 9.71 2.39
CA THR A 197 -17.26 8.62 1.47
C THR A 197 -18.35 7.75 2.10
N TYR A 198 -19.34 7.38 1.30
CA TYR A 198 -20.43 6.52 1.72
C TYR A 198 -20.83 5.56 0.61
N THR A 199 -21.18 4.33 0.96
CA THR A 199 -21.88 3.37 0.09
C THR A 199 -22.87 2.56 0.91
N LYS A 200 -24.01 2.24 0.32
CA LYS A 200 -24.95 1.27 0.91
C LYS A 200 -24.41 -0.15 0.87
N GLY A 201 -23.40 -0.41 0.00
CA GLY A 201 -22.89 -1.73 -0.22
C GLY A 201 -23.91 -2.71 -0.82
N TYR A 202 -23.58 -3.97 -0.75
CA TYR A 202 -24.37 -5.12 -1.17
C TYR A 202 -24.15 -6.25 -0.17
N ASP A 203 -24.93 -7.32 -0.22
CA ASP A 203 -24.73 -8.53 0.59
C ASP A 203 -23.39 -9.19 0.16
N VAL A 204 -22.40 -9.20 1.04
CA VAL A 204 -21.05 -9.71 0.74
C VAL A 204 -20.92 -11.22 0.95
N VAL A 205 -21.87 -11.87 1.63
CA VAL A 205 -21.85 -13.31 1.85
C VAL A 205 -22.59 -14.03 0.73
N ALA A 206 -21.92 -14.97 0.08
CA ALA A 206 -22.42 -15.65 -1.12
C ALA A 206 -23.50 -16.71 -0.88
N GLY A 207 -24.14 -16.73 0.28
CA GLY A 207 -25.19 -17.70 0.60
C GLY A 207 -24.70 -19.15 0.68
N TYR A 208 -23.42 -19.37 0.94
CA TYR A 208 -22.86 -20.71 1.17
C TYR A 208 -23.44 -21.34 2.42
N PRO A 209 -23.63 -22.68 2.46
CA PRO A 209 -23.96 -23.39 3.67
C PRO A 209 -22.96 -23.04 4.77
N ASN A 210 -23.46 -22.58 5.90
CA ASN A 210 -22.65 -22.19 7.05
C ASN A 210 -23.01 -23.10 8.21
N ASP A 211 -22.09 -23.96 8.64
CA ASP A 211 -22.27 -24.87 9.78
C ASP A 211 -22.36 -24.10 11.11
N TYR A 212 -22.04 -22.80 11.10
CA TYR A 212 -22.03 -21.95 12.30
C TYR A 212 -23.25 -21.01 12.41
N GLY A 213 -24.21 -21.11 11.49
CA GLY A 213 -25.48 -20.38 11.57
C GLY A 213 -25.98 -19.81 10.22
N PRO A 214 -27.16 -19.18 10.21
CA PRO A 214 -27.71 -18.60 9.00
C PRO A 214 -26.88 -17.40 8.53
N ALA A 215 -26.70 -17.28 7.22
CA ALA A 215 -26.14 -16.09 6.61
C ALA A 215 -27.05 -14.87 6.89
N GLN A 216 -26.44 -13.73 7.12
CA GLN A 216 -27.15 -12.45 7.13
C GLN A 216 -27.29 -12.01 5.67
N HIS A 217 -28.52 -11.72 5.24
CA HIS A 217 -28.79 -11.25 3.87
C HIS A 217 -29.20 -9.78 3.91
N ASP A 218 -28.27 -8.92 4.30
CA ASP A 218 -28.49 -7.48 4.29
C ASP A 218 -27.43 -6.78 3.42
N ARG A 219 -27.22 -5.49 3.60
CA ARG A 219 -26.27 -4.72 2.82
C ARG A 219 -25.10 -4.29 3.68
N ASP A 220 -23.92 -4.69 3.27
CA ASP A 220 -22.66 -4.36 3.92
C ASP A 220 -22.12 -3.03 3.43
N GLY A 221 -22.60 -1.96 4.05
CA GLY A 221 -22.24 -0.61 3.69
C GLY A 221 -20.94 -0.13 4.32
N PHE A 222 -20.42 0.97 3.78
CA PHE A 222 -19.23 1.63 4.29
C PHE A 222 -19.43 3.15 4.38
N MET A 223 -18.87 3.75 5.43
CA MET A 223 -18.78 5.19 5.60
C MET A 223 -17.41 5.57 6.12
N SER A 224 -16.81 6.58 5.54
CA SER A 224 -15.54 7.16 5.98
C SER A 224 -15.64 8.67 6.09
N LYS A 225 -15.09 9.23 7.16
CA LYS A 225 -14.89 10.67 7.35
C LYS A 225 -13.42 10.91 7.64
N THR A 226 -12.79 11.80 6.89
CA THR A 226 -11.37 12.08 7.00
C THR A 226 -11.14 13.57 7.13
N LEU A 227 -10.21 13.95 7.98
CA LEU A 227 -9.66 15.31 8.08
C LEU A 227 -8.15 15.25 8.06
N TYR A 228 -7.54 16.24 7.40
CA TYR A 228 -6.11 16.42 7.29
C TYR A 228 -5.74 17.89 7.40
N GLY A 229 -4.68 18.19 8.11
CA GLY A 229 -4.09 19.52 8.19
C GLY A 229 -2.57 19.44 8.29
N ASN A 230 -1.87 20.32 7.58
CA ASN A 230 -0.42 20.46 7.65
C ASN A 230 -0.05 21.94 7.57
N LEU A 231 0.71 22.40 8.55
CA LEU A 231 1.34 23.71 8.58
C LEU A 231 2.85 23.53 8.48
N GLU A 232 3.45 24.07 7.43
CA GLU A 232 4.87 24.01 7.18
C GLU A 232 5.43 25.43 7.14
N HIS A 233 6.52 25.68 7.87
CA HIS A 233 7.15 27.00 7.97
C HIS A 233 8.64 26.92 7.64
N GLN A 234 9.09 27.84 6.77
CA GLN A 234 10.50 28.03 6.42
C GLN A 234 11.07 29.10 7.35
N PHE A 235 11.91 28.71 8.32
CA PHE A 235 12.56 29.63 9.26
C PHE A 235 13.75 30.36 8.65
N SER A 236 14.47 29.69 7.74
CA SER A 236 15.57 30.21 6.95
C SER A 236 15.70 29.40 5.66
N ASP A 237 16.63 29.75 4.77
CA ASP A 237 16.90 28.99 3.54
C ASP A 237 17.27 27.53 3.81
N GLU A 238 17.81 27.23 4.98
CA GLU A 238 18.29 25.91 5.37
C GLU A 238 17.34 25.17 6.33
N LEU A 239 16.57 25.90 7.16
CA LEU A 239 15.77 25.31 8.24
C LEU A 239 14.27 25.46 8.00
N SER A 240 13.56 24.35 7.99
CA SER A 240 12.10 24.29 7.96
C SER A 240 11.55 23.43 9.09
N GLY A 241 10.27 23.60 9.39
CA GLY A 241 9.55 22.78 10.34
C GLY A 241 8.10 22.62 9.95
N PHE A 242 7.46 21.60 10.50
CA PHE A 242 6.06 21.34 10.23
C PHE A 242 5.33 20.80 11.46
N VAL A 243 4.02 21.03 11.45
CA VAL A 243 3.06 20.35 12.33
C VAL A 243 1.95 19.82 11.43
N ARG A 244 1.68 18.53 11.53
CA ARG A 244 0.69 17.83 10.72
C ARG A 244 -0.22 17.00 11.61
N GLY A 245 -1.50 16.95 11.26
CA GLY A 245 -2.46 16.08 11.89
C GLY A 245 -3.41 15.50 10.84
N TYR A 246 -3.74 14.24 10.98
CA TYR A 246 -4.82 13.61 10.20
C TYR A 246 -5.58 12.61 11.07
N GLY A 247 -6.83 12.40 10.70
CA GLY A 247 -7.66 11.39 11.35
C GLY A 247 -8.81 10.95 10.46
N PHE A 248 -9.29 9.76 10.73
CA PHE A 248 -10.46 9.20 10.06
C PHE A 248 -11.33 8.39 11.02
N ASP A 249 -12.64 8.40 10.74
CA ASP A 249 -13.67 7.58 11.40
C ASP A 249 -14.37 6.79 10.31
N ASN A 250 -14.10 5.49 10.26
CA ASN A 250 -14.66 4.56 9.29
C ASN A 250 -15.66 3.64 9.97
N ARG A 251 -16.78 3.38 9.30
CA ARG A 251 -17.76 2.37 9.70
C ARG A 251 -18.01 1.42 8.55
N THR A 252 -17.87 0.13 8.83
CA THR A 252 -18.07 -0.96 7.87
C THR A 252 -19.12 -1.89 8.47
N ALA A 253 -20.23 -2.10 7.74
CA ALA A 253 -21.11 -3.21 8.03
C ALA A 253 -20.51 -4.50 7.45
N TYR A 254 -20.66 -5.63 8.14
CA TYR A 254 -20.15 -6.92 7.70
C TYR A 254 -21.00 -8.06 8.31
N ASP A 255 -21.00 -9.21 7.67
CA ASP A 255 -21.65 -10.40 8.24
C ASP A 255 -20.85 -10.94 9.42
N GLY A 256 -21.35 -10.70 10.62
CA GLY A 256 -20.76 -11.16 11.87
C GLY A 256 -21.23 -12.53 12.27
N SER A 257 -20.45 -13.17 13.14
CA SER A 257 -20.88 -14.38 13.84
C SER A 257 -21.71 -14.03 15.07
N TYR A 258 -22.67 -14.86 15.37
CA TYR A 258 -23.48 -14.74 16.57
C TYR A 258 -23.10 -15.80 17.61
N THR A 259 -23.46 -15.53 18.86
CA THR A 259 -23.32 -16.47 19.97
C THR A 259 -24.71 -16.75 20.59
N TYR A 260 -24.79 -17.81 21.37
CA TYR A 260 -26.00 -18.21 22.05
C TYR A 260 -25.84 -18.11 23.56
N ASP A 261 -26.92 -17.74 24.25
CA ASP A 261 -27.01 -17.88 25.70
C ASP A 261 -27.24 -19.37 26.11
N ASN A 262 -27.29 -19.63 27.43
CA ASN A 262 -27.52 -20.98 27.95
C ASN A 262 -28.91 -21.54 27.58
N ASN A 263 -29.81 -20.73 27.04
CA ASN A 263 -31.14 -21.12 26.58
C ASN A 263 -31.24 -21.19 25.05
N PHE A 264 -30.08 -21.14 24.35
CA PHE A 264 -29.98 -21.12 22.90
C PHE A 264 -30.61 -19.89 22.22
N ASN A 265 -30.79 -18.78 22.93
CA ASN A 265 -31.16 -17.52 22.30
C ASN A 265 -29.92 -16.82 21.73
N ILE A 266 -30.07 -16.21 20.55
CA ILE A 266 -29.04 -15.38 19.97
C ILE A 266 -28.86 -14.14 20.86
N ILE A 267 -27.66 -13.93 21.43
CA ILE A 267 -27.40 -12.86 22.39
C ILE A 267 -26.52 -11.73 21.82
N GLY A 268 -25.97 -11.87 20.64
CA GLY A 268 -25.22 -10.79 20.04
C GLY A 268 -24.76 -11.13 18.64
N LEU A 269 -24.76 -10.12 17.80
CA LEU A 269 -24.20 -10.11 16.46
C LEU A 269 -23.31 -8.86 16.38
N ALA A 270 -22.01 -9.05 16.36
CA ALA A 270 -21.12 -7.95 15.97
C ALA A 270 -21.08 -7.95 14.45
N ASP A 271 -21.77 -7.01 13.83
CA ASP A 271 -21.94 -6.86 12.39
C ASP A 271 -21.52 -5.49 11.88
N THR A 272 -21.01 -4.65 12.75
CA THR A 272 -20.47 -3.34 12.43
C THR A 272 -19.11 -3.15 13.04
N ARG A 273 -18.13 -2.82 12.21
CA ARG A 273 -16.80 -2.39 12.63
C ARG A 273 -16.71 -0.87 12.55
N GLN A 274 -16.20 -0.24 13.60
CA GLN A 274 -15.79 1.16 13.58
C GLN A 274 -14.31 1.27 13.86
N LEU A 275 -13.56 1.81 12.90
CA LEU A 275 -12.15 2.12 13.03
C LEU A 275 -11.96 3.63 13.11
N TYR A 276 -11.54 4.09 14.27
CA TYR A 276 -11.13 5.46 14.50
C TYR A 276 -9.61 5.53 14.58
N SER A 277 -8.98 6.43 13.83
CA SER A 277 -7.54 6.64 13.87
C SER A 277 -7.22 8.13 13.81
N GLN A 278 -6.25 8.57 14.59
CA GLN A 278 -5.68 9.90 14.52
C GLN A 278 -4.16 9.84 14.67
N THR A 279 -3.48 10.71 13.94
CA THR A 279 -2.02 10.85 14.01
C THR A 279 -1.65 12.34 14.02
N TRP A 280 -0.69 12.69 14.85
CA TRP A 280 -0.10 14.02 14.97
C TRP A 280 1.40 13.92 14.85
N ASP A 281 1.97 14.63 13.91
CA ASP A 281 3.40 14.64 13.64
C ASP A 281 3.92 16.07 13.71
N THR A 282 5.14 16.20 14.21
CA THR A 282 5.91 17.44 14.14
C THR A 282 7.34 17.14 13.80
N GLY A 283 7.99 18.03 13.07
CA GLY A 283 9.39 17.82 12.72
C GLY A 283 10.12 19.07 12.31
N LEU A 284 11.44 18.96 12.37
CA LEU A 284 12.40 19.94 11.91
C LEU A 284 13.26 19.31 10.82
N ARG A 285 13.52 20.05 9.76
CA ARG A 285 14.40 19.66 8.65
C ARG A 285 15.45 20.76 8.45
N PHE A 286 16.70 20.34 8.41
CA PHE A 286 17.81 21.21 8.08
C PHE A 286 18.52 20.65 6.85
N ASN A 287 18.67 21.48 5.81
CA ASN A 287 19.32 21.12 4.56
C ASN A 287 20.36 22.17 4.21
N ARG A 288 21.61 21.74 4.04
CA ARG A 288 22.70 22.62 3.64
C ARG A 288 23.69 21.88 2.76
N ASP A 289 23.84 22.33 1.51
CA ASP A 289 24.79 21.78 0.54
C ASP A 289 24.76 20.25 0.49
N PHE A 290 25.80 19.60 1.01
CA PHE A 290 25.97 18.14 0.99
C PHE A 290 25.37 17.44 2.23
N TYR A 291 24.82 18.18 3.20
CA TYR A 291 24.32 17.62 4.46
C TYR A 291 22.84 17.94 4.69
N SER A 292 22.08 16.94 5.06
CA SER A 292 20.72 17.11 5.52
C SER A 292 20.47 16.33 6.80
N THR A 293 19.61 16.87 7.67
CA THR A 293 19.13 16.16 8.87
C THR A 293 17.67 16.46 9.11
N GLN A 294 16.97 15.49 9.67
CA GLN A 294 15.59 15.65 10.10
C GLN A 294 15.35 14.98 11.45
N LEU A 295 14.53 15.62 12.25
CA LEU A 295 14.00 15.09 13.50
C LEU A 295 12.47 15.12 13.43
N ILE A 296 11.83 13.98 13.63
CA ILE A 296 10.36 13.85 13.59
C ILE A 296 9.89 13.16 14.86
N ALA A 297 8.88 13.73 15.50
CA ALA A 297 8.14 13.10 16.60
C ALA A 297 6.69 12.89 16.15
N SER A 298 6.13 11.72 16.48
CA SER A 298 4.77 11.34 16.11
C SER A 298 4.03 10.71 17.27
N TYR A 299 2.74 11.01 17.33
CA TYR A 299 1.75 10.39 18.21
C TYR A 299 0.62 9.84 17.36
N GLY A 300 0.31 8.55 17.49
CA GLY A 300 -0.80 7.88 16.84
C GLY A 300 -1.71 7.22 17.87
N HIS A 301 -3.02 7.27 17.62
CA HIS A 301 -4.03 6.60 18.46
C HIS A 301 -5.07 5.96 17.55
N THR A 302 -5.32 4.66 17.73
CA THR A 302 -6.26 3.89 16.91
C THR A 302 -7.16 3.04 17.79
N LYS A 303 -8.47 3.12 17.53
CA LYS A 303 -9.50 2.27 18.14
C LYS A 303 -10.21 1.46 17.08
N ASP A 304 -10.28 0.16 17.28
CA ASP A 304 -11.04 -0.78 16.45
C ASP A 304 -12.15 -1.41 17.30
N ILE A 305 -13.40 -1.11 16.96
CA ILE A 305 -14.58 -1.53 17.71
C ILE A 305 -15.47 -2.35 16.78
N ASN A 306 -15.79 -3.60 17.20
CA ASN A 306 -16.78 -4.43 16.53
C ASN A 306 -18.00 -4.57 17.44
N TYR A 307 -19.20 -4.26 16.95
CA TYR A 307 -20.40 -4.21 17.77
C TYR A 307 -21.68 -4.49 16.98
N ASP A 308 -22.73 -4.87 17.69
CA ASP A 308 -24.10 -4.92 17.19
C ASP A 308 -24.73 -3.50 17.34
N PRO A 309 -25.10 -2.81 16.26
CA PRO A 309 -25.67 -1.47 16.33
C PRO A 309 -26.97 -1.38 17.15
N ARG A 310 -27.71 -2.50 17.31
CA ARG A 310 -28.91 -2.57 18.15
C ARG A 310 -28.58 -2.50 19.64
N ASN A 311 -27.45 -3.06 20.05
CA ASN A 311 -26.96 -3.09 21.43
C ASN A 311 -25.97 -1.96 21.73
N GLY A 312 -25.54 -1.20 20.72
CA GLY A 312 -24.58 -0.10 20.80
C GLY A 312 -23.14 -0.54 20.97
N ARG A 313 -22.22 0.42 20.85
CA ARG A 313 -20.75 0.19 20.82
C ARG A 313 -20.17 -0.54 22.04
N TYR A 314 -20.82 -0.44 23.18
CA TYR A 314 -20.36 -1.04 24.45
C TYR A 314 -21.36 -2.05 24.99
N GLY A 315 -22.20 -2.58 24.10
CA GLY A 315 -23.20 -3.59 24.43
C GLY A 315 -22.60 -5.00 24.58
N THR A 316 -23.48 -5.97 24.77
CA THR A 316 -23.10 -7.38 24.81
C THR A 316 -22.49 -7.81 23.47
N ALA A 317 -21.44 -8.61 23.52
CA ALA A 317 -20.66 -9.08 22.36
C ALA A 317 -19.86 -7.98 21.60
N SER A 318 -19.80 -6.76 22.10
CA SER A 318 -18.87 -5.76 21.54
C SER A 318 -17.43 -6.14 21.87
N THR A 319 -16.56 -6.02 20.86
CA THR A 319 -15.10 -6.17 21.02
C THR A 319 -14.40 -4.87 20.67
N PHE A 320 -13.35 -4.55 21.36
CA PHE A 320 -12.56 -3.35 21.04
C PHE A 320 -11.07 -3.54 21.33
N ASP A 321 -10.26 -2.92 20.50
CA ASP A 321 -8.83 -2.74 20.66
C ASP A 321 -8.50 -1.26 20.63
N ASP A 322 -7.67 -0.81 21.56
CA ASP A 322 -7.24 0.57 21.71
C ASP A 322 -5.72 0.59 21.79
N VAL A 323 -5.09 1.22 20.82
CA VAL A 323 -3.63 1.21 20.64
C VAL A 323 -3.10 2.62 20.47
N THR A 324 -2.12 2.98 21.28
CA THR A 324 -1.38 4.23 21.21
C THR A 324 0.06 3.97 20.78
N GLN A 325 0.55 4.76 19.83
CA GLN A 325 1.91 4.65 19.30
C GLN A 325 2.63 6.00 19.38
N TYR A 326 3.87 5.97 19.83
CA TYR A 326 4.80 7.09 19.80
C TYR A 326 5.99 6.72 18.94
N ASN A 327 6.44 7.66 18.09
CA ASN A 327 7.65 7.49 17.29
C ASN A 327 8.54 8.72 17.45
N LEU A 328 9.85 8.48 17.46
CA LEU A 328 10.87 9.50 17.34
C LEU A 328 11.90 9.03 16.32
N GLN A 329 12.13 9.82 15.28
CA GLN A 329 13.07 9.51 14.21
C GLN A 329 14.07 10.65 14.07
N TRP A 330 15.36 10.33 14.06
CA TRP A 330 16.42 11.27 13.76
C TRP A 330 17.31 10.68 12.68
N GLY A 331 17.30 11.30 11.52
CA GLY A 331 18.07 10.87 10.34
C GLY A 331 19.04 11.95 9.90
N ASN A 332 20.23 11.52 9.45
CA ASN A 332 21.28 12.38 8.92
C ASN A 332 21.77 11.80 7.59
N THR A 333 21.92 12.64 6.59
CA THR A 333 22.39 12.23 5.26
C THR A 333 23.52 13.13 4.81
N VAL A 334 24.58 12.53 4.28
CA VAL A 334 25.71 13.21 3.67
C VAL A 334 25.83 12.76 2.22
N GLN A 335 25.84 13.73 1.30
CA GLN A 335 26.15 13.45 -0.10
C GLN A 335 27.65 13.22 -0.26
N VAL A 336 28.03 12.10 -0.90
CA VAL A 336 29.44 11.71 -1.08
C VAL A 336 29.64 11.29 -2.53
N GLY A 337 30.42 12.06 -3.30
CA GLY A 337 30.66 11.76 -4.71
C GLY A 337 29.35 11.73 -5.52
N GLN A 338 29.06 10.58 -6.15
CA GLN A 338 27.83 10.35 -6.92
C GLN A 338 26.82 9.48 -6.13
N GLY A 339 26.80 9.62 -4.83
CA GLY A 339 25.92 8.87 -3.95
C GLY A 339 25.72 9.56 -2.62
N ALA A 340 25.15 8.83 -1.66
CA ALA A 340 24.87 9.36 -0.33
C ALA A 340 25.05 8.27 0.74
N ILE A 341 25.30 8.72 1.96
CA ILE A 341 25.31 7.89 3.17
C ILE A 341 24.31 8.49 4.14
N SER A 342 23.43 7.67 4.69
CA SER A 342 22.47 8.08 5.72
C SER A 342 22.63 7.22 6.97
N ALA A 343 22.57 7.87 8.15
CA ALA A 343 22.62 7.21 9.44
C ALA A 343 21.60 7.83 10.38
N GLY A 344 21.03 7.02 11.25
CA GLY A 344 20.04 7.56 12.17
C GLY A 344 19.58 6.59 13.24
N VAL A 345 18.61 7.09 14.02
CA VAL A 345 17.98 6.39 15.14
C VAL A 345 16.47 6.49 14.96
N ASP A 346 15.80 5.35 15.06
CA ASP A 346 14.35 5.24 15.15
C ASP A 346 13.99 4.68 16.53
N TRP A 347 13.13 5.37 17.26
CA TRP A 347 12.53 4.87 18.49
C TRP A 347 11.02 4.79 18.33
N GLN A 348 10.44 3.67 18.75
CA GLN A 348 9.00 3.42 18.73
C GLN A 348 8.56 2.84 20.06
N LYS A 349 7.42 3.28 20.53
CA LYS A 349 6.68 2.67 21.63
C LYS A 349 5.23 2.47 21.22
N GLU A 350 4.73 1.26 21.38
CA GLU A 350 3.33 0.89 21.21
C GLU A 350 2.77 0.44 22.56
N THR A 351 1.57 0.89 22.89
CA THR A 351 0.87 0.53 24.13
C THR A 351 -0.58 0.18 23.79
N THR A 352 -1.05 -0.95 24.32
CA THR A 352 -2.47 -1.31 24.29
C THR A 352 -3.14 -0.90 25.59
N GLU A 353 -4.38 -0.45 25.49
CA GLU A 353 -5.24 -0.26 26.65
C GLU A 353 -6.06 -1.53 26.94
N PRO A 354 -6.64 -1.66 28.15
CA PRO A 354 -7.56 -2.74 28.44
C PRO A 354 -8.67 -2.83 27.40
N GLY A 355 -8.95 -4.05 26.92
CA GLY A 355 -9.92 -4.28 25.87
C GLY A 355 -10.18 -5.76 25.67
N THR A 356 -10.94 -6.12 24.63
CA THR A 356 -11.35 -7.50 24.42
C THR A 356 -10.17 -8.46 24.26
N ASN A 357 -9.14 -8.03 23.52
CA ASN A 357 -7.96 -8.87 23.29
C ASN A 357 -6.94 -8.86 24.44
N TYR A 358 -7.10 -7.99 25.43
CA TYR A 358 -6.13 -7.82 26.51
C TYR A 358 -6.77 -7.88 27.91
N LEU A 359 -8.11 -7.98 27.96
CA LEU A 359 -8.93 -7.98 29.19
C LEU A 359 -8.66 -6.70 30.02
N SER A 360 -8.25 -6.86 31.29
CA SER A 360 -7.97 -5.75 32.19
C SER A 360 -6.54 -5.24 32.12
N ASP A 361 -5.69 -5.83 31.30
CA ASP A 361 -4.25 -5.52 31.26
C ASP A 361 -3.90 -4.58 30.12
N SER A 362 -2.86 -3.78 30.31
CA SER A 362 -2.19 -3.00 29.28
C SER A 362 -0.82 -3.59 29.02
N TYR A 363 -0.45 -3.64 27.75
CA TYR A 363 0.84 -4.17 27.32
C TYR A 363 1.58 -3.13 26.48
N GLU A 364 2.92 -3.13 26.58
CA GLU A 364 3.76 -2.25 25.78
C GLU A 364 4.87 -3.00 25.04
N GLN A 365 5.18 -2.54 23.86
CA GLN A 365 6.34 -2.95 23.10
C GLN A 365 7.15 -1.71 22.73
N ARG A 366 8.47 -1.76 22.93
CA ARG A 366 9.41 -0.70 22.55
C ARG A 366 10.46 -1.25 21.63
N ASN A 367 10.83 -0.49 20.62
CA ASN A 367 11.92 -0.82 19.72
C ASN A 367 12.80 0.39 19.49
N THR A 368 14.13 0.21 19.59
CA THR A 368 15.12 1.23 19.23
C THR A 368 15.99 0.68 18.12
N GLY A 369 15.96 1.31 16.95
CA GLY A 369 16.74 0.92 15.78
C GLY A 369 17.84 1.93 15.48
N LEU A 370 19.06 1.43 15.25
CA LEU A 370 20.20 2.19 14.74
C LEU A 370 20.49 1.71 13.32
N TYR A 371 20.56 2.62 12.36
CA TYR A 371 20.82 2.25 10.96
C TYR A 371 21.94 3.05 10.32
N LEU A 372 22.60 2.43 9.36
CA LEU A 372 23.52 3.03 8.41
C LEU A 372 23.20 2.47 7.03
N THR A 373 22.93 3.33 6.08
CA THR A 373 22.66 2.97 4.68
C THR A 373 23.45 3.86 3.75
N GLY A 374 23.79 3.36 2.59
CA GLY A 374 24.51 4.16 1.61
C GLY A 374 24.46 3.54 0.22
N GLN A 375 24.61 4.42 -0.76
CA GLN A 375 24.73 4.08 -2.17
C GLN A 375 25.83 4.90 -2.81
N GLN A 376 26.60 4.27 -3.69
CA GLN A 376 27.65 4.94 -4.44
C GLN A 376 27.75 4.39 -5.85
N GLN A 377 27.84 5.30 -6.82
CA GLN A 377 28.11 4.95 -8.21
C GLN A 377 29.62 5.09 -8.52
N PHE A 378 30.19 4.06 -9.14
CA PHE A 378 31.56 3.99 -9.62
C PHE A 378 31.58 3.69 -11.12
N GLY A 379 31.51 4.74 -11.95
CA GLY A 379 31.38 4.56 -13.37
C GLY A 379 30.09 3.84 -13.76
N SER A 380 30.19 2.67 -14.38
CA SER A 380 29.05 1.83 -14.77
C SER A 380 28.52 0.90 -13.65
N VAL A 381 29.12 0.92 -12.47
CA VAL A 381 28.74 0.06 -11.34
C VAL A 381 28.15 0.93 -10.24
N THR A 382 26.96 0.54 -9.73
CA THR A 382 26.38 1.13 -8.53
C THR A 382 26.34 0.07 -7.43
N LEU A 383 26.78 0.45 -6.24
CA LEU A 383 26.75 -0.39 -5.04
C LEU A 383 25.83 0.25 -3.98
N GLU A 384 25.01 -0.57 -3.34
CA GLU A 384 24.13 -0.20 -2.24
C GLU A 384 24.38 -1.12 -1.05
N GLY A 385 24.37 -0.58 0.16
CA GLY A 385 24.46 -1.35 1.38
C GLY A 385 23.71 -0.71 2.53
N ALA A 386 23.16 -1.53 3.41
CA ALA A 386 22.55 -1.09 4.65
C ALA A 386 22.80 -2.11 5.76
N VAL A 387 22.96 -1.59 6.98
CA VAL A 387 23.03 -2.37 8.22
C VAL A 387 22.15 -1.71 9.27
N ARG A 388 21.50 -2.53 10.07
CA ARG A 388 20.62 -2.05 11.15
C ARG A 388 20.66 -3.00 12.33
N GLY A 389 20.65 -2.43 13.54
CA GLY A 389 20.43 -3.16 14.79
C GLY A 389 19.17 -2.60 15.46
N ASP A 390 18.26 -3.47 15.82
CA ASP A 390 17.02 -3.18 16.54
C ASP A 390 17.05 -3.83 17.92
N ASP A 391 16.89 -3.03 18.98
CA ASP A 391 16.71 -3.50 20.35
C ASP A 391 15.24 -3.46 20.73
N ASN A 392 14.62 -4.64 20.78
CA ASN A 392 13.22 -4.80 21.15
C ASN A 392 13.14 -5.26 22.62
N ASN A 393 12.36 -4.56 23.46
CA ASN A 393 12.26 -4.84 24.89
C ASN A 393 11.73 -6.24 25.25
N GLN A 394 11.07 -6.93 24.33
CA GLN A 394 10.51 -8.27 24.54
C GLN A 394 11.36 -9.37 23.88
N PHE A 395 11.93 -9.09 22.70
CA PHE A 395 12.61 -10.07 21.86
C PHE A 395 14.13 -9.83 21.76
N GLY A 396 14.66 -8.78 22.42
CA GLY A 396 16.09 -8.48 22.45
C GLY A 396 16.62 -7.90 21.15
N TRP A 397 17.91 -8.10 20.92
CA TRP A 397 18.65 -7.47 19.83
C TRP A 397 18.58 -8.28 18.52
N HIS A 398 18.22 -7.60 17.42
CA HIS A 398 18.16 -8.18 16.08
C HIS A 398 18.95 -7.33 15.07
N ASN A 399 19.85 -8.01 14.33
CA ASN A 399 20.59 -7.37 13.25
C ASN A 399 20.02 -7.75 11.90
N THR A 400 19.88 -6.75 11.03
CA THR A 400 19.53 -6.93 9.62
C THR A 400 20.53 -6.20 8.74
N TRP A 401 20.75 -6.72 7.54
CA TRP A 401 21.63 -6.11 6.55
C TRP A 401 21.17 -6.43 5.14
N GLN A 402 21.51 -5.55 4.21
CA GLN A 402 21.29 -5.77 2.80
C GLN A 402 22.47 -5.24 1.99
N THR A 403 22.65 -5.81 0.81
CA THR A 403 23.55 -5.31 -0.21
C THR A 403 22.93 -5.50 -1.57
N ALA A 404 23.19 -4.54 -2.47
CA ALA A 404 22.81 -4.64 -3.86
C ALA A 404 23.94 -4.09 -4.73
N ALA A 405 24.01 -4.61 -5.95
CA ALA A 405 24.91 -4.13 -6.97
C ALA A 405 24.20 -4.10 -8.32
N SER A 406 24.49 -3.11 -9.11
CA SER A 406 24.13 -3.10 -10.52
C SER A 406 25.32 -2.74 -11.39
N TRP A 407 25.31 -3.26 -12.61
CA TRP A 407 26.31 -3.03 -13.62
C TRP A 407 25.65 -2.70 -14.96
N GLU A 408 25.86 -1.49 -15.42
CA GLU A 408 25.52 -1.06 -16.77
C GLU A 408 26.59 -1.60 -17.75
N PHE A 409 26.35 -2.79 -18.31
CA PHE A 409 27.30 -3.47 -19.17
C PHE A 409 27.29 -2.97 -20.61
N ILE A 410 26.20 -2.35 -21.04
CA ILE A 410 26.01 -1.61 -22.28
C ILE A 410 25.09 -0.43 -21.93
N SER A 411 25.32 0.74 -22.55
CA SER A 411 24.49 1.92 -22.33
C SER A 411 23.00 1.62 -22.47
N GLY A 412 22.22 1.90 -21.44
CA GLY A 412 20.81 1.61 -21.35
C GLY A 412 20.45 0.15 -20.98
N TYR A 413 21.42 -0.72 -20.66
CA TYR A 413 21.17 -2.09 -20.20
C TYR A 413 21.97 -2.40 -18.94
N ARG A 414 21.26 -2.80 -17.89
CA ARG A 414 21.80 -3.02 -16.58
C ARG A 414 21.47 -4.43 -16.06
N ALA A 415 22.48 -5.11 -15.53
CA ALA A 415 22.31 -6.31 -14.69
C ALA A 415 22.34 -5.90 -13.23
N PHE A 416 21.54 -6.53 -12.40
CA PHE A 416 21.52 -6.25 -10.95
C PHE A 416 21.37 -7.54 -10.15
N ALA A 417 21.86 -7.49 -8.92
CA ALA A 417 21.67 -8.53 -7.92
C ALA A 417 21.59 -7.90 -6.54
N SER A 418 20.79 -8.49 -5.65
CA SER A 418 20.66 -8.07 -4.27
C SER A 418 20.53 -9.26 -3.32
N TYR A 419 20.94 -9.06 -2.08
CA TYR A 419 20.68 -9.93 -0.95
C TYR A 419 20.27 -9.08 0.25
N GLY A 420 19.23 -9.52 0.97
CA GLY A 420 18.77 -8.83 2.16
C GLY A 420 18.25 -9.80 3.21
N THR A 421 18.42 -9.40 4.47
CA THR A 421 17.81 -10.05 5.63
C THR A 421 16.73 -9.15 6.20
N ALA A 422 15.68 -9.75 6.75
CA ALA A 422 14.61 -9.00 7.42
C ALA A 422 14.12 -9.79 8.64
N PHE A 423 13.42 -9.09 9.52
CA PHE A 423 12.76 -9.73 10.64
C PHE A 423 11.43 -9.05 10.93
N LYS A 424 10.56 -9.77 11.65
CA LYS A 424 9.34 -9.24 12.24
C LYS A 424 9.17 -9.77 13.65
N ALA A 425 9.08 -8.86 14.62
CA ALA A 425 8.70 -9.18 15.98
C ALA A 425 7.21 -9.56 16.02
N PRO A 426 6.78 -10.56 16.85
CA PRO A 426 5.38 -10.80 17.12
C PRO A 426 4.73 -9.52 17.67
N ASN A 427 3.49 -9.25 17.27
CA ASN A 427 2.75 -8.11 17.79
C ASN A 427 2.16 -8.39 19.18
N LEU A 428 1.70 -7.35 19.86
CA LEU A 428 1.16 -7.46 21.21
C LEU A 428 -0.04 -8.44 21.31
N SER A 429 -0.90 -8.46 20.29
CA SER A 429 -2.03 -9.39 20.25
C SER A 429 -1.61 -10.85 20.05
N GLN A 430 -0.63 -11.11 19.19
CA GLN A 430 -0.10 -12.47 18.99
C GLN A 430 0.53 -13.05 20.27
N VAL A 431 1.10 -12.17 21.11
CA VAL A 431 1.75 -12.59 22.36
C VAL A 431 0.77 -12.67 23.53
N TYR A 432 -0.08 -11.66 23.70
CA TYR A 432 -0.81 -11.44 24.95
C TYR A 432 -2.32 -11.69 24.88
N SER A 433 -2.91 -11.87 23.70
CA SER A 433 -4.35 -12.19 23.63
C SER A 433 -4.67 -13.41 24.48
N PRO A 434 -5.66 -13.35 25.39
CA PRO A 434 -6.03 -14.47 26.25
C PRO A 434 -6.65 -15.64 25.45
N PHE A 435 -7.15 -15.38 24.25
CA PHE A 435 -7.82 -16.37 23.41
C PHE A 435 -6.87 -17.00 22.39
N TYR A 436 -6.01 -16.19 21.78
CA TYR A 436 -5.19 -16.59 20.62
C TYR A 436 -3.70 -16.44 20.87
N GLY A 437 -3.32 -15.74 21.92
CA GLY A 437 -1.93 -15.38 22.19
C GLY A 437 -1.04 -16.55 22.57
N ASN A 438 0.23 -16.41 22.24
CA ASN A 438 1.29 -17.34 22.62
C ASN A 438 2.54 -16.55 23.00
N ARG A 439 2.95 -16.67 24.26
CA ARG A 439 4.13 -15.96 24.82
C ARG A 439 5.45 -16.60 24.40
N ASP A 440 5.41 -17.81 23.82
CA ASP A 440 6.59 -18.55 23.39
C ASP A 440 6.90 -18.32 21.90
N LEU A 441 6.30 -17.30 21.27
CA LEU A 441 6.56 -16.98 19.88
C LEU A 441 7.97 -16.39 19.70
N ASP A 442 8.67 -16.90 18.71
CA ASP A 442 9.90 -16.34 18.20
C ASP A 442 9.64 -15.32 17.08
N PRO A 443 10.49 -14.30 16.91
CA PRO A 443 10.45 -13.41 15.76
C PRO A 443 10.65 -14.15 14.44
N GLU A 444 9.87 -13.76 13.44
CA GLU A 444 10.04 -14.24 12.07
C GLU A 444 11.32 -13.65 11.47
N LYS A 445 12.07 -14.44 10.70
CA LYS A 445 13.32 -14.03 10.04
C LYS A 445 13.26 -14.40 8.57
N SER A 446 13.77 -13.53 7.73
CA SER A 446 13.76 -13.69 6.28
C SER A 446 15.14 -13.51 5.68
N LYS A 447 15.42 -14.29 4.64
CA LYS A 447 16.59 -14.17 3.76
C LYS A 447 16.10 -14.13 2.33
N GLN A 448 16.40 -13.05 1.62
CA GLN A 448 15.93 -12.84 0.26
C GLN A 448 17.10 -12.62 -0.70
N TRP A 449 17.01 -13.28 -1.85
CA TRP A 449 17.86 -13.11 -3.03
C TRP A 449 17.03 -12.57 -4.18
N GLU A 450 17.59 -11.66 -4.94
CA GLU A 450 17.00 -11.19 -6.18
C GLU A 450 18.11 -10.94 -7.20
N GLY A 451 17.82 -11.21 -8.48
CA GLY A 451 18.70 -10.85 -9.57
C GLY A 451 17.95 -10.75 -10.88
N GLY A 452 18.44 -9.95 -11.78
CA GLY A 452 17.77 -9.72 -13.04
C GLY A 452 18.49 -8.75 -13.96
N PHE A 453 17.73 -8.38 -14.98
CA PHE A 453 18.15 -7.44 -16.02
C PHE A 453 17.07 -6.38 -16.23
N GLU A 454 17.50 -5.20 -16.60
CA GLU A 454 16.60 -4.12 -17.02
C GLU A 454 17.24 -3.31 -18.13
N GLY A 455 16.44 -2.63 -18.91
CA GLY A 455 16.97 -1.83 -19.98
C GLY A 455 15.94 -1.09 -20.80
N LEU A 456 16.46 -0.27 -21.71
CA LEU A 456 15.71 0.49 -22.69
C LEU A 456 15.99 -0.07 -24.09
N SER A 457 15.02 -0.78 -24.69
CA SER A 457 15.12 -1.36 -26.03
C SER A 457 14.21 -0.59 -27.00
N GLY A 458 14.77 0.37 -27.72
CA GLY A 458 13.99 1.31 -28.52
C GLY A 458 13.07 2.14 -27.58
N PRO A 459 11.74 2.14 -27.81
CA PRO A 459 10.81 2.85 -26.93
C PRO A 459 10.41 2.06 -25.67
N VAL A 460 10.85 0.78 -25.54
CA VAL A 460 10.42 -0.12 -24.47
C VAL A 460 11.38 -0.05 -23.30
N ASN A 461 10.92 0.44 -22.15
CA ASN A 461 11.57 0.27 -20.87
C ASN A 461 11.09 -1.04 -20.25
N TRP A 462 12.00 -1.92 -19.83
CA TRP A 462 11.65 -3.22 -19.30
C TRP A 462 12.56 -3.64 -18.15
N ARG A 463 12.00 -4.47 -17.27
CA ARG A 463 12.73 -5.13 -16.18
C ARG A 463 12.25 -6.57 -16.03
N VAL A 464 13.17 -7.52 -15.86
CA VAL A 464 12.87 -8.91 -15.55
C VAL A 464 13.74 -9.33 -14.37
N SER A 465 13.12 -9.85 -13.31
CA SER A 465 13.83 -10.35 -12.15
C SER A 465 13.29 -11.71 -11.69
N GLY A 466 14.20 -12.49 -11.12
CA GLY A 466 13.88 -13.68 -10.34
C GLY A 466 14.25 -13.47 -8.89
N TYR A 467 13.43 -13.96 -7.97
CA TYR A 467 13.67 -13.81 -6.54
C TYR A 467 13.35 -15.09 -5.76
N ARG A 468 13.96 -15.20 -4.59
CA ARG A 468 13.66 -16.21 -3.59
C ARG A 468 13.69 -15.58 -2.21
N ASN A 469 12.67 -15.85 -1.40
CA ASN A 469 12.56 -15.46 -0.01
C ASN A 469 12.30 -16.70 0.85
N ASP A 470 13.19 -17.00 1.76
CA ASP A 470 13.04 -18.05 2.77
C ASP A 470 12.73 -17.38 4.11
N ILE A 471 11.58 -17.71 4.71
CA ILE A 471 11.11 -17.15 5.98
C ILE A 471 11.14 -18.26 7.03
N ASP A 472 11.93 -18.07 8.07
CA ASP A 472 12.02 -18.95 9.23
C ASP A 472 11.09 -18.44 10.34
N ASN A 473 10.53 -19.35 11.14
CA ASN A 473 9.65 -19.08 12.27
C ASN A 473 8.37 -18.32 11.87
N LEU A 474 7.84 -18.56 10.66
CA LEU A 474 6.60 -17.92 10.22
C LEU A 474 5.50 -18.14 11.26
N ILE A 475 4.82 -17.07 11.69
CA ILE A 475 3.74 -17.13 12.65
C ILE A 475 2.43 -17.42 11.90
N ASP A 476 1.71 -18.42 12.35
CA ASP A 476 0.39 -18.78 11.82
C ASP A 476 -0.57 -19.13 12.96
N ALA A 477 -1.85 -19.22 12.67
CA ALA A 477 -2.86 -19.67 13.63
C ALA A 477 -3.16 -21.15 13.42
N ASP A 478 -3.16 -21.91 14.51
CA ASP A 478 -3.58 -23.30 14.50
C ASP A 478 -5.08 -23.39 14.12
N PRO A 479 -5.45 -24.13 13.06
CA PRO A 479 -6.82 -24.15 12.57
C PRO A 479 -7.85 -24.73 13.55
N ALA A 480 -7.41 -25.52 14.54
CA ALA A 480 -8.30 -26.16 15.52
C ALA A 480 -8.44 -25.33 16.80
N THR A 481 -7.37 -24.68 17.25
CA THR A 481 -7.32 -23.94 18.51
C THR A 481 -7.32 -22.43 18.34
N PHE A 482 -7.09 -21.96 17.12
CA PHE A 482 -6.87 -20.55 16.73
C PHE A 482 -5.69 -19.86 17.45
N ARG A 483 -4.88 -20.60 18.21
CA ARG A 483 -3.69 -20.04 18.88
C ARG A 483 -2.55 -19.87 17.90
N TYR A 484 -1.82 -18.78 18.07
CA TYR A 484 -0.62 -18.50 17.27
C TYR A 484 0.52 -19.44 17.63
N TYR A 485 1.26 -19.87 16.61
CA TYR A 485 2.47 -20.68 16.73
C TYR A 485 3.43 -20.38 15.59
N ASN A 486 4.71 -20.71 15.76
CA ASN A 486 5.69 -20.62 14.69
C ASN A 486 5.69 -21.92 13.86
N ILE A 487 5.41 -21.83 12.56
CA ILE A 487 5.73 -22.89 11.61
C ILE A 487 7.20 -22.83 11.24
N LYS A 488 7.80 -23.98 10.88
CA LYS A 488 9.27 -24.05 10.70
C LYS A 488 9.78 -23.12 9.60
N GLN A 489 9.17 -23.14 8.42
CA GLN A 489 9.60 -22.36 7.26
C GLN A 489 8.46 -22.03 6.29
N ALA A 490 8.54 -20.87 5.64
CA ALA A 490 7.88 -20.63 4.37
C ALA A 490 8.92 -20.36 3.28
N ARG A 491 8.67 -20.87 2.08
CA ARG A 491 9.54 -20.70 0.91
C ARG A 491 8.77 -20.05 -0.21
N ILE A 492 9.27 -18.92 -0.68
CA ILE A 492 8.66 -18.15 -1.76
C ILE A 492 9.67 -17.99 -2.88
N LYS A 493 9.26 -18.30 -4.11
CA LYS A 493 10.04 -18.08 -5.33
C LYS A 493 9.17 -17.40 -6.36
N GLY A 494 9.74 -16.54 -7.16
CA GLY A 494 8.98 -15.90 -8.21
C GLY A 494 9.82 -15.30 -9.32
N VAL A 495 9.11 -14.94 -10.37
CA VAL A 495 9.61 -14.16 -11.50
C VAL A 495 8.66 -12.99 -11.71
N GLU A 496 9.21 -11.81 -11.87
CA GLU A 496 8.50 -10.58 -12.17
C GLU A 496 9.06 -9.98 -13.45
N ALA A 497 8.18 -9.64 -14.39
CA ALA A 497 8.54 -8.95 -15.61
C ALA A 497 7.64 -7.73 -15.76
N THR A 498 8.23 -6.57 -16.05
CA THR A 498 7.53 -5.32 -16.34
C THR A 498 7.99 -4.72 -17.65
N ALA A 499 7.09 -4.07 -18.38
CA ALA A 499 7.41 -3.32 -19.57
C ALA A 499 6.53 -2.08 -19.66
N GLY A 500 7.13 -0.95 -20.03
CA GLY A 500 6.44 0.30 -20.33
C GLY A 500 6.89 0.82 -21.70
N PHE A 501 5.97 1.29 -22.52
CA PHE A 501 6.27 1.82 -23.85
C PHE A 501 5.11 2.64 -24.41
N ASP A 502 5.44 3.51 -25.37
CA ASP A 502 4.45 4.31 -26.07
C ASP A 502 4.33 3.87 -27.54
N THR A 503 3.10 3.80 -28.06
CA THR A 503 2.80 3.63 -29.48
C THR A 503 1.96 4.81 -29.97
N GLY A 504 2.64 5.87 -30.39
CA GLY A 504 2.01 7.14 -30.71
C GLY A 504 1.39 7.78 -29.46
N PRO A 505 0.06 8.03 -29.42
CA PRO A 505 -0.58 8.63 -28.25
C PRO A 505 -0.95 7.60 -27.15
N LEU A 506 -0.65 6.32 -27.34
CA LEU A 506 -1.03 5.23 -26.47
C LEU A 506 0.15 4.91 -25.52
N ALA A 507 -0.03 5.09 -24.22
CA ALA A 507 0.92 4.70 -23.19
C ALA A 507 0.56 3.34 -22.61
N HIS A 508 1.49 2.40 -22.67
CA HIS A 508 1.31 1.01 -22.26
C HIS A 508 2.17 0.68 -21.05
N GLN A 509 1.57 0.04 -20.05
CA GLN A 509 2.27 -0.56 -18.93
C GLN A 509 1.80 -2.00 -18.79
N LEU A 510 2.73 -2.94 -18.71
CA LEU A 510 2.47 -4.37 -18.60
C LEU A 510 3.30 -4.94 -17.44
N SER A 511 2.69 -5.80 -16.63
CA SER A 511 3.42 -6.66 -15.71
C SER A 511 2.94 -8.10 -15.78
N TYR A 512 3.87 -9.02 -15.59
CA TYR A 512 3.64 -10.43 -15.40
C TYR A 512 4.33 -10.89 -14.13
N ASP A 513 3.59 -11.57 -13.27
CA ASP A 513 4.06 -12.09 -12.00
C ASP A 513 3.82 -13.61 -11.94
N TYR A 514 4.86 -14.36 -11.61
CA TYR A 514 4.78 -15.77 -11.23
C TYR A 514 5.25 -15.92 -9.80
N VAL A 515 4.42 -16.52 -8.92
CA VAL A 515 4.71 -16.71 -7.50
C VAL A 515 4.45 -18.15 -7.09
N ASP A 516 5.45 -18.83 -6.54
CA ASP A 516 5.30 -20.12 -5.88
C ASP A 516 5.65 -19.96 -4.40
N ALA A 517 4.61 -19.76 -3.58
CA ALA A 517 4.70 -19.58 -2.14
C ALA A 517 4.21 -20.84 -1.41
N ARG A 518 5.08 -21.48 -0.60
CA ARG A 518 4.79 -22.76 0.05
C ARG A 518 5.15 -22.75 1.53
N ASP A 519 4.38 -23.50 2.31
CA ASP A 519 4.80 -23.98 3.62
C ASP A 519 5.95 -24.96 3.44
N GLY A 520 7.09 -24.67 4.07
CA GLY A 520 8.32 -25.47 3.94
C GLY A 520 8.26 -26.84 4.66
N SER A 521 7.29 -27.03 5.57
CA SER A 521 7.11 -28.27 6.31
C SER A 521 6.20 -29.27 5.58
N THR A 522 5.14 -28.76 4.97
CA THR A 522 4.09 -29.57 4.30
C THR A 522 4.20 -29.55 2.79
N ASP A 523 5.01 -28.66 2.22
CA ASP A 523 5.11 -28.32 0.79
C ASP A 523 3.77 -27.88 0.16
N GLN A 524 2.77 -27.53 0.97
CA GLN A 524 1.48 -27.03 0.49
C GLN A 524 1.62 -25.57 0.07
N PRO A 525 0.98 -25.15 -1.04
CA PRO A 525 0.92 -23.72 -1.40
C PRO A 525 0.30 -22.89 -0.27
N LEU A 526 0.80 -21.72 0.02
CA LEU A 526 0.15 -20.79 0.95
C LEU A 526 -1.18 -20.31 0.35
N VAL A 527 -2.18 -20.04 1.20
CA VAL A 527 -3.53 -19.64 0.75
C VAL A 527 -3.56 -18.17 0.29
N ARG A 528 -4.52 -17.83 -0.57
CA ARG A 528 -4.79 -16.47 -1.06
C ARG A 528 -3.67 -15.86 -1.90
N ARG A 529 -2.79 -16.67 -2.50
CA ARG A 529 -1.75 -16.22 -3.44
C ARG A 529 -2.04 -16.80 -4.81
N ALA A 530 -2.33 -15.93 -5.78
CA ALA A 530 -2.42 -16.34 -7.16
C ALA A 530 -1.05 -16.73 -7.71
N LYS A 531 -0.96 -17.91 -8.35
CA LYS A 531 0.31 -18.41 -8.90
C LYS A 531 0.79 -17.56 -10.07
N GLN A 532 -0.13 -16.98 -10.82
CA GLN A 532 0.17 -16.15 -11.99
C GLN A 532 -0.75 -14.94 -12.02
N GLN A 533 -0.21 -13.79 -12.39
CA GLN A 533 -0.97 -12.57 -12.62
C GLN A 533 -0.44 -11.86 -13.86
N VAL A 534 -1.34 -11.24 -14.61
CA VAL A 534 -1.01 -10.30 -15.68
C VAL A 534 -1.77 -9.03 -15.42
N LYS A 535 -1.07 -7.90 -15.47
CA LYS A 535 -1.67 -6.57 -15.31
C LYS A 535 -1.27 -5.72 -16.50
N TYR A 536 -2.25 -5.07 -17.07
CA TYR A 536 -2.02 -4.19 -18.21
C TYR A 536 -2.83 -2.91 -18.04
N GLN A 537 -2.15 -1.80 -18.22
CA GLN A 537 -2.70 -0.47 -18.21
C GLN A 537 -2.46 0.18 -19.58
N LEU A 538 -3.51 0.75 -20.15
CA LEU A 538 -3.46 1.52 -21.38
C LEU A 538 -4.09 2.88 -21.16
N ASP A 539 -3.28 3.92 -21.30
CA ASP A 539 -3.71 5.30 -21.14
C ASP A 539 -3.50 6.07 -22.45
N TRP A 540 -4.47 6.90 -22.84
CA TRP A 540 -4.33 7.78 -23.99
C TRP A 540 -5.25 8.99 -23.90
N THR A 541 -4.88 10.06 -24.62
CA THR A 541 -5.76 11.21 -24.83
C THR A 541 -6.19 11.24 -26.28
N LEU A 542 -7.49 11.31 -26.51
CA LEU A 542 -8.09 11.47 -27.83
C LEU A 542 -8.96 12.73 -27.82
N TYR A 543 -8.59 13.73 -28.60
CA TYR A 543 -9.12 15.10 -28.51
C TYR A 543 -8.90 15.66 -27.10
N GLU A 544 -9.96 15.93 -26.32
CA GLU A 544 -9.89 16.41 -24.94
C GLU A 544 -10.28 15.34 -23.92
N PHE A 545 -10.51 14.09 -24.37
CA PHE A 545 -10.87 12.98 -23.51
C PHE A 545 -9.62 12.19 -23.11
N ASP A 546 -9.39 12.08 -21.81
CA ASP A 546 -8.40 11.15 -21.26
C ASP A 546 -9.06 9.80 -21.01
N TRP A 547 -8.55 8.76 -21.64
CA TRP A 547 -9.02 7.40 -21.54
C TRP A 547 -8.03 6.53 -20.78
N SER A 548 -8.57 5.58 -20.05
CA SER A 548 -7.79 4.61 -19.28
C SER A 548 -8.46 3.25 -19.32
N VAL A 549 -7.76 2.23 -19.77
CA VAL A 549 -8.21 0.83 -19.75
C VAL A 549 -7.27 0.03 -18.88
N THR A 550 -7.83 -0.67 -17.90
CA THR A 550 -7.09 -1.58 -17.02
C THR A 550 -7.53 -3.01 -17.29
N TYR A 551 -6.58 -3.90 -17.44
CA TYR A 551 -6.79 -5.34 -17.47
C TYR A 551 -6.04 -6.00 -16.33
N HIS A 552 -6.71 -6.94 -15.65
CA HIS A 552 -6.10 -7.75 -14.62
C HIS A 552 -6.53 -9.20 -14.77
N TYR A 553 -5.58 -10.08 -15.08
CA TYR A 553 -5.75 -11.51 -14.94
C TYR A 553 -5.21 -11.94 -13.57
N LEU A 554 -6.08 -12.49 -12.74
CA LEU A 554 -5.76 -13.10 -11.45
C LEU A 554 -5.91 -14.62 -11.62
N GLY A 555 -4.81 -15.35 -11.49
CA GLY A 555 -4.77 -16.80 -11.64
C GLY A 555 -5.50 -17.56 -10.54
N ASP A 556 -5.57 -18.86 -10.68
CA ASP A 556 -6.13 -19.73 -9.64
C ASP A 556 -5.29 -19.70 -8.37
N ARG A 557 -5.96 -19.89 -7.25
CA ARG A 557 -5.38 -19.86 -5.90
C ARG A 557 -6.13 -20.74 -4.94
N TYR A 558 -5.50 -21.06 -3.82
CA TYR A 558 -6.17 -21.77 -2.72
C TYR A 558 -6.65 -20.80 -1.65
N ASP A 559 -7.73 -21.18 -0.97
CA ASP A 559 -8.21 -20.56 0.26
C ASP A 559 -8.68 -21.62 1.25
N THR A 560 -9.10 -21.21 2.43
CA THR A 560 -9.67 -22.06 3.46
C THR A 560 -11.16 -21.77 3.58
N ASP A 561 -11.99 -22.81 3.45
CA ASP A 561 -13.41 -22.76 3.77
C ASP A 561 -13.57 -22.90 5.30
N PHE A 562 -13.78 -21.76 5.95
CA PHE A 562 -14.06 -21.71 7.39
C PHE A 562 -15.55 -21.90 7.71
N ASN A 563 -16.43 -21.99 6.72
CA ASN A 563 -17.85 -22.19 6.91
C ASN A 563 -18.19 -23.68 7.14
N SER A 564 -17.26 -24.59 6.86
CA SER A 564 -17.39 -26.02 7.13
C SER A 564 -16.59 -26.44 8.36
N SER A 565 -17.12 -27.48 9.07
CA SER A 565 -16.46 -28.11 10.22
C SER A 565 -16.18 -29.58 9.95
N PRO A 566 -14.89 -30.06 9.91
CA PRO A 566 -13.68 -29.23 10.01
C PRO A 566 -13.47 -28.32 8.79
N SER A 567 -12.71 -27.23 8.97
CA SER A 567 -12.32 -26.35 7.87
C SER A 567 -11.57 -27.12 6.78
N ARG A 568 -11.82 -26.78 5.53
CA ARG A 568 -11.22 -27.48 4.38
C ARG A 568 -10.56 -26.50 3.40
N ARG A 569 -9.57 -27.00 2.71
CA ARG A 569 -8.90 -26.26 1.65
C ARG A 569 -9.75 -26.28 0.38
N VAL A 570 -9.95 -25.11 -0.22
CA VAL A 570 -10.71 -24.92 -1.46
C VAL A 570 -9.85 -24.23 -2.53
N LYS A 571 -10.24 -24.40 -3.78
CA LYS A 571 -9.59 -23.75 -4.91
C LYS A 571 -10.52 -22.73 -5.53
N LEU A 572 -10.06 -21.47 -5.60
CA LEU A 572 -10.71 -20.39 -6.34
C LEU A 572 -10.19 -20.33 -7.77
N GLY A 573 -11.09 -20.23 -8.74
CA GLY A 573 -10.74 -20.15 -10.16
C GLY A 573 -10.09 -18.82 -10.54
N GLY A 574 -9.35 -18.84 -11.65
CA GLY A 574 -8.80 -17.63 -12.24
C GLY A 574 -9.87 -16.74 -12.88
N VAL A 575 -9.63 -15.43 -12.89
CA VAL A 575 -10.53 -14.41 -13.45
C VAL A 575 -9.79 -13.36 -14.25
N SER A 576 -10.44 -12.86 -15.30
CA SER A 576 -9.99 -11.72 -16.11
C SER A 576 -10.94 -10.55 -15.91
N LEU A 577 -10.43 -9.44 -15.41
CA LEU A 577 -11.18 -8.23 -15.11
C LEU A 577 -10.74 -7.09 -16.04
N TRP A 578 -11.69 -6.27 -16.43
CA TRP A 578 -11.46 -5.10 -17.27
C TRP A 578 -12.19 -3.90 -16.65
N ASP A 579 -11.49 -2.77 -16.58
CA ASP A 579 -12.07 -1.48 -16.20
C ASP A 579 -11.87 -0.48 -17.33
N LEU A 580 -12.81 0.45 -17.45
CA LEU A 580 -12.75 1.57 -18.39
C LEU A 580 -13.00 2.86 -17.62
N ALA A 581 -12.11 3.84 -17.78
CA ALA A 581 -12.29 5.17 -17.22
C ALA A 581 -12.12 6.23 -18.31
N VAL A 582 -12.86 7.33 -18.19
CA VAL A 582 -12.78 8.49 -19.08
C VAL A 582 -12.89 9.77 -18.27
N SER A 583 -12.08 10.77 -18.62
CA SER A 583 -12.13 12.12 -18.05
C SER A 583 -12.26 13.13 -19.17
N TYR A 584 -13.02 14.20 -18.92
CA TYR A 584 -13.24 15.30 -19.86
C TYR A 584 -13.17 16.65 -19.14
N PRO A 585 -12.25 17.55 -19.53
CA PRO A 585 -12.18 18.90 -19.01
C PRO A 585 -13.29 19.75 -19.68
N VAL A 586 -14.42 19.93 -19.00
CA VAL A 586 -15.54 20.74 -19.49
C VAL A 586 -15.15 22.21 -19.61
N THR A 587 -14.31 22.67 -18.68
CA THR A 587 -13.63 23.97 -18.69
C THR A 587 -12.21 23.78 -18.13
N SER A 588 -11.39 24.83 -18.16
CA SER A 588 -10.06 24.80 -17.48
C SER A 588 -10.14 24.54 -15.97
N GLN A 589 -11.30 24.69 -15.36
CA GLN A 589 -11.54 24.52 -13.93
C GLN A 589 -12.36 23.27 -13.61
N LEU A 590 -13.27 22.86 -14.48
CA LEU A 590 -14.20 21.76 -14.25
C LEU A 590 -13.84 20.54 -15.08
N THR A 591 -13.54 19.43 -14.41
CA THR A 591 -13.32 18.11 -15.03
C THR A 591 -14.43 17.15 -14.59
N VAL A 592 -15.06 16.46 -15.55
CA VAL A 592 -16.04 15.39 -15.32
C VAL A 592 -15.39 14.04 -15.64
N ARG A 593 -15.65 13.04 -14.80
CA ARG A 593 -15.05 11.70 -14.91
C ARG A 593 -16.11 10.62 -14.82
N GLY A 594 -15.99 9.60 -15.67
CA GLY A 594 -16.82 8.40 -15.63
C GLY A 594 -15.96 7.14 -15.60
N ARG A 595 -16.35 6.12 -14.81
CA ARG A 595 -15.69 4.82 -14.76
C ARG A 595 -16.71 3.69 -14.78
N ILE A 596 -16.35 2.61 -15.48
CA ILE A 596 -17.01 1.31 -15.40
C ILE A 596 -15.97 0.33 -14.87
N ALA A 597 -16.17 -0.17 -13.66
CA ALA A 597 -15.36 -1.24 -13.08
C ALA A 597 -15.99 -2.60 -13.39
N ASN A 598 -15.16 -3.64 -13.55
CA ASN A 598 -15.61 -4.97 -13.94
C ASN A 598 -16.54 -4.93 -15.16
N LEU A 599 -16.02 -4.38 -16.27
CA LEU A 599 -16.77 -4.06 -17.50
C LEU A 599 -17.61 -5.24 -18.04
N PHE A 600 -17.12 -6.48 -17.89
CA PHE A 600 -17.78 -7.67 -18.40
C PHE A 600 -18.62 -8.42 -17.35
N ASP A 601 -18.86 -7.79 -16.17
CA ASP A 601 -19.75 -8.30 -15.11
C ASP A 601 -19.39 -9.74 -14.68
N LYS A 602 -18.11 -9.94 -14.35
CA LYS A 602 -17.61 -11.24 -13.91
C LYS A 602 -17.92 -11.46 -12.44
N ASP A 603 -18.49 -12.61 -12.14
CA ASP A 603 -18.59 -13.11 -10.76
C ASP A 603 -17.26 -13.76 -10.37
N TYR A 604 -16.71 -13.39 -9.25
CA TYR A 604 -15.46 -13.93 -8.74
C TYR A 604 -15.34 -13.70 -7.23
N GLU A 605 -14.41 -14.41 -6.61
CA GLU A 605 -14.08 -14.27 -5.19
C GLU A 605 -12.59 -14.10 -5.02
N THR A 606 -12.17 -13.26 -4.09
CA THR A 606 -10.78 -13.16 -3.63
C THR A 606 -10.55 -13.81 -2.28
N VAL A 607 -11.61 -13.97 -1.52
CA VAL A 607 -11.72 -14.74 -0.28
C VAL A 607 -12.94 -15.65 -0.44
N TYR A 608 -12.77 -16.94 -0.15
CA TYR A 608 -13.84 -17.92 -0.29
C TYR A 608 -15.06 -17.56 0.56
N GLY A 609 -16.26 -17.60 -0.03
CA GLY A 609 -17.52 -17.28 0.62
C GLY A 609 -17.89 -15.80 0.61
N TYR A 610 -17.04 -14.91 0.05
CA TYR A 610 -17.31 -13.49 -0.03
C TYR A 610 -17.42 -13.03 -1.47
N GLN A 611 -18.57 -12.46 -1.82
CA GLN A 611 -18.81 -11.89 -3.14
C GLN A 611 -17.99 -10.61 -3.35
N THR A 612 -17.43 -10.46 -4.54
CA THR A 612 -16.89 -9.19 -5.01
C THR A 612 -17.99 -8.41 -5.76
N PRO A 613 -17.84 -7.08 -5.92
CA PRO A 613 -18.82 -6.34 -6.69
C PRO A 613 -18.84 -6.81 -8.15
N GLY A 614 -20.04 -6.95 -8.71
CA GLY A 614 -20.25 -7.10 -10.14
C GLY A 614 -19.82 -5.83 -10.89
N ARG A 615 -20.43 -5.54 -12.05
CA ARG A 615 -20.14 -4.30 -12.77
C ARG A 615 -20.64 -3.08 -12.02
N GLU A 616 -19.74 -2.11 -11.82
CA GLU A 616 -20.04 -0.87 -11.13
C GLU A 616 -19.81 0.35 -12.02
N TYR A 617 -20.65 1.36 -11.86
CA TYR A 617 -20.61 2.62 -12.58
C TYR A 617 -20.34 3.77 -11.60
N TYR A 618 -19.46 4.71 -12.00
CA TYR A 618 -19.13 5.88 -11.21
C TYR A 618 -19.11 7.12 -12.09
N LEU A 619 -19.60 8.23 -11.54
CA LEU A 619 -19.55 9.56 -12.13
C LEU A 619 -19.07 10.56 -11.08
N SER A 620 -18.13 11.43 -11.45
CA SER A 620 -17.65 12.49 -10.55
C SER A 620 -17.33 13.77 -11.30
N GLY A 621 -17.35 14.88 -10.57
CA GLY A 621 -16.92 16.19 -11.06
C GLY A 621 -15.97 16.83 -10.07
N SER A 622 -14.86 17.37 -10.56
CA SER A 622 -13.86 18.11 -9.79
C SER A 622 -13.78 19.56 -10.30
N TYR A 623 -13.81 20.51 -9.38
CA TYR A 623 -13.66 21.94 -9.67
C TYR A 623 -12.43 22.48 -8.97
N ASN A 624 -11.52 23.11 -9.76
CA ASN A 624 -10.30 23.75 -9.29
C ASN A 624 -10.47 25.26 -9.31
N PHE A 625 -10.18 25.91 -8.16
CA PHE A 625 -10.30 27.37 -7.98
C PHE A 625 -8.96 28.06 -8.25
#